data_67da6d9f8e3eafc97e73c49fbf39edce
#
_entry.id   67da6d9f8e3eafc97e73c49fbf39edce
#
_cell.length_a   1.000
_cell.length_b   1.000
_cell.length_c   1.000
_cell.angle_alpha   90.00
_cell.angle_beta   90.00
_cell.angle_gamma   90.00
#
_symmetry.space_group_name_H-M   'P 1'
#
loop_
_entity.id
_entity.type
_entity.pdbx_description
1 polymer ?
#
loop_
_entity_poly.entity_id
_entity_poly.type
_entity_poly.pdbx_seq_one_letter_code
_entity_poly.pdbx_strand_id
1 'polypeptide(L)'
;EKFGPKRCFDTPVAEDSLTGFGMGAAISGLRPIHVHIRVDFLLLAMNQLANMLSNYYYVSGGQMKVPIVIRALVGRGLGQGCQHSKSLQATFAHIPGLKVIMPTSPADAKGLLIAAIRDDNPVICIEHRWLYWQEGEVPVDPIPEPIGEPRLVLQGNDLTIVATSWMNVEAKLAAEILHRKQNINIELIDARTITPSNDALIIESVEKTGRCIVADNDWVYCGYSAEMASKISYACFSSLKMPVERIGFLHCPCPTARHLENEFYPNAVTIVRRIEKMLDLPETNLADEDFYSHERRFKGPF
;
A
#
# COMPACT_ATOMS: atom_id res chain seq x y z
N GLU A 1 28.41 1.37 -2.84
CA GLU A 1 29.83 1.24 -2.40
C GLU A 1 30.11 -0.12 -1.76
N LYS A 2 29.33 -0.57 -0.76
CA LYS A 2 29.58 -1.81 0.02
C LYS A 2 29.64 -3.08 -0.85
N PHE A 3 28.79 -3.18 -1.87
CA PHE A 3 28.65 -4.40 -2.68
C PHE A 3 29.26 -4.29 -4.08
N GLY A 4 29.73 -3.11 -4.45
CA GLY A 4 30.38 -2.80 -5.72
C GLY A 4 29.48 -2.84 -6.96
N PRO A 5 29.97 -2.32 -8.10
CA PRO A 5 29.17 -2.13 -9.31
C PRO A 5 28.74 -3.44 -10.02
N LYS A 6 29.33 -4.56 -9.66
CA LYS A 6 28.90 -5.87 -10.20
C LYS A 6 27.57 -6.36 -9.60
N ARG A 7 27.18 -5.80 -8.43
CA ARG A 7 25.94 -6.17 -7.74
C ARG A 7 24.93 -5.04 -7.66
N CYS A 8 25.40 -3.78 -7.61
CA CYS A 8 24.55 -2.60 -7.53
C CYS A 8 25.02 -1.62 -8.60
N PHE A 9 24.19 -1.40 -9.60
CA PHE A 9 24.53 -0.57 -10.76
C PHE A 9 23.29 0.15 -11.28
N ASP A 10 23.50 1.30 -11.84
CA ASP A 10 22.47 2.05 -12.55
C ASP A 10 22.32 1.53 -13.98
N THR A 11 21.16 1.74 -14.54
CA THR A 11 20.80 1.29 -15.89
C THR A 11 20.30 2.47 -16.71
N PRO A 12 20.36 2.42 -18.05
CA PRO A 12 19.61 3.33 -18.89
C PRO A 12 18.11 3.26 -18.59
N VAL A 13 17.36 4.29 -18.96
CA VAL A 13 15.90 4.30 -18.83
C VAL A 13 15.29 3.47 -19.97
N ALA A 14 14.85 2.25 -19.66
CA ALA A 14 14.23 1.32 -20.60
C ALA A 14 13.42 0.26 -19.82
N GLU A 15 12.30 0.65 -19.25
CA GLU A 15 11.53 -0.12 -18.27
C GLU A 15 11.15 -1.52 -18.79
N ASP A 16 10.66 -1.61 -20.02
CA ASP A 16 10.28 -2.88 -20.65
C ASP A 16 11.48 -3.82 -20.80
N SER A 17 12.54 -3.35 -21.46
CA SER A 17 13.74 -4.16 -21.75
C SER A 17 14.45 -4.59 -20.48
N LEU A 18 14.55 -3.70 -19.49
CA LEU A 18 15.26 -3.98 -18.23
C LEU A 18 14.46 -4.91 -17.31
N THR A 19 13.13 -4.83 -17.34
CA THR A 19 12.28 -5.80 -16.63
C THR A 19 12.42 -7.19 -17.26
N GLY A 20 12.45 -7.27 -18.60
CA GLY A 20 12.74 -8.52 -19.32
C GLY A 20 14.15 -9.07 -19.04
N PHE A 21 15.16 -8.19 -18.98
CA PHE A 21 16.51 -8.58 -18.58
C PHE A 21 16.54 -9.13 -17.14
N GLY A 22 15.85 -8.46 -16.21
CA GLY A 22 15.70 -8.93 -14.82
C GLY A 22 15.04 -10.31 -14.75
N MET A 23 14.00 -10.55 -15.57
CA MET A 23 13.39 -11.87 -15.70
C MET A 23 14.41 -12.93 -16.17
N GLY A 24 15.16 -12.63 -17.22
CA GLY A 24 16.21 -13.54 -17.72
C GLY A 24 17.27 -13.87 -16.67
N ALA A 25 17.69 -12.86 -15.91
CA ALA A 25 18.63 -13.04 -14.79
C ALA A 25 18.03 -13.95 -13.68
N ALA A 26 16.75 -13.77 -13.36
CA ALA A 26 16.05 -14.59 -12.36
C ALA A 26 15.97 -16.07 -12.80
N ILE A 27 15.58 -16.32 -14.05
CA ILE A 27 15.52 -17.68 -14.63
C ILE A 27 16.89 -18.34 -14.66
N SER A 28 17.97 -17.53 -14.82
CA SER A 28 19.35 -18.00 -14.79
C SER A 28 19.88 -18.25 -13.37
N GLY A 29 19.06 -18.17 -12.33
CA GLY A 29 19.42 -18.50 -10.94
C GLY A 29 19.86 -17.30 -10.08
N LEU A 30 19.72 -16.07 -10.55
CA LEU A 30 19.90 -14.87 -9.74
C LEU A 30 18.61 -14.46 -9.03
N ARG A 31 18.74 -13.54 -8.06
CA ARG A 31 17.58 -12.88 -7.39
C ARG A 31 17.68 -11.37 -7.58
N PRO A 32 17.30 -10.85 -8.76
CA PRO A 32 17.41 -9.44 -9.06
C PRO A 32 16.39 -8.63 -8.29
N ILE A 33 16.79 -7.41 -7.92
CA ILE A 33 15.91 -6.37 -7.40
C ILE A 33 15.97 -5.24 -8.40
N HIS A 34 14.88 -5.01 -9.12
CA HIS A 34 14.75 -3.94 -10.10
C HIS A 34 13.93 -2.80 -9.51
N VAL A 35 14.49 -1.59 -9.52
CA VAL A 35 13.87 -0.41 -8.90
C VAL A 35 13.37 0.54 -9.99
N HIS A 36 12.07 0.83 -9.95
CA HIS A 36 11.42 1.87 -10.76
C HIS A 36 11.12 3.08 -9.87
N ILE A 37 11.68 4.24 -10.21
CA ILE A 37 11.57 5.43 -9.38
C ILE A 37 10.13 5.92 -9.28
N ARG A 38 9.28 5.60 -10.31
CA ARG A 38 7.84 5.78 -10.17
C ARG A 38 7.08 4.60 -10.75
N VAL A 39 6.00 4.25 -10.02
CA VAL A 39 5.06 3.22 -10.45
C VAL A 39 4.39 3.56 -11.79
N ASP A 40 4.24 4.84 -12.09
CA ASP A 40 3.68 5.35 -13.34
C ASP A 40 4.38 4.77 -14.57
N PHE A 41 5.71 4.67 -14.52
CA PHE A 41 6.52 4.17 -15.63
C PHE A 41 6.63 2.64 -15.64
N LEU A 42 6.26 1.97 -14.57
CA LEU A 42 6.15 0.52 -14.57
C LEU A 42 5.07 0.02 -15.56
N LEU A 43 4.12 0.88 -15.94
CA LEU A 43 3.16 0.60 -17.02
C LEU A 43 3.84 0.35 -18.38
N LEU A 44 5.03 0.89 -18.63
CA LEU A 44 5.79 0.60 -19.85
C LEU A 44 6.27 -0.85 -19.90
N ALA A 45 6.40 -1.50 -18.75
CA ALA A 45 6.83 -2.90 -18.63
C ALA A 45 5.65 -3.89 -18.49
N MET A 46 4.41 -3.47 -18.79
CA MET A 46 3.22 -4.31 -18.57
C MET A 46 3.26 -5.63 -19.33
N ASN A 47 3.83 -5.68 -20.54
CA ASN A 47 4.00 -6.94 -21.24
C ASN A 47 4.89 -7.92 -20.46
N GLN A 48 6.01 -7.44 -19.92
CA GLN A 48 6.90 -8.26 -19.11
C GLN A 48 6.25 -8.73 -17.81
N LEU A 49 5.46 -7.87 -17.18
CA LEU A 49 4.76 -8.19 -15.93
C LEU A 49 3.60 -9.16 -16.15
N ALA A 50 2.66 -8.78 -17.03
CA ALA A 50 1.37 -9.45 -17.18
C ALA A 50 1.42 -10.68 -18.09
N ASN A 51 2.29 -10.68 -19.12
CA ASN A 51 2.34 -11.78 -20.08
C ASN A 51 3.50 -12.74 -19.85
N MET A 52 4.58 -12.25 -19.23
CA MET A 52 5.79 -13.05 -19.05
C MET A 52 5.97 -13.48 -17.58
N LEU A 53 6.28 -12.54 -16.68
CA LEU A 53 6.62 -12.84 -15.28
C LEU A 53 5.50 -13.57 -14.55
N SER A 54 4.26 -13.10 -14.67
CA SER A 54 3.12 -13.66 -13.96
C SER A 54 2.80 -15.09 -14.38
N ASN A 55 3.01 -15.43 -15.66
CA ASN A 55 2.58 -16.70 -16.24
C ASN A 55 3.68 -17.78 -16.23
N TYR A 56 4.93 -17.41 -16.06
CA TYR A 56 6.04 -18.32 -16.34
C TYR A 56 6.05 -19.58 -15.47
N TYR A 57 5.75 -19.44 -14.19
CA TYR A 57 5.60 -20.59 -13.29
C TYR A 57 4.48 -21.54 -13.75
N TYR A 58 3.33 -20.97 -14.14
CA TYR A 58 2.17 -21.77 -14.58
C TYR A 58 2.45 -22.50 -15.90
N VAL A 59 2.93 -21.79 -16.93
CA VAL A 59 3.17 -22.39 -18.25
C VAL A 59 4.28 -23.43 -18.26
N SER A 60 5.22 -23.34 -17.29
CA SER A 60 6.27 -24.35 -17.11
C SER A 60 5.83 -25.57 -16.29
N GLY A 61 4.54 -25.64 -15.88
CA GLY A 61 4.05 -26.70 -15.02
C GLY A 61 4.69 -26.68 -13.62
N GLY A 62 5.07 -25.49 -13.12
CA GLY A 62 5.70 -25.30 -11.81
C GLY A 62 7.20 -25.60 -11.77
N GLN A 63 7.82 -25.90 -12.90
CA GLN A 63 9.22 -26.30 -12.95
C GLN A 63 10.18 -25.10 -12.92
N MET A 64 9.75 -23.94 -13.41
CA MET A 64 10.60 -22.75 -13.51
C MET A 64 10.11 -21.65 -12.57
N LYS A 65 11.01 -21.20 -11.72
CA LYS A 65 10.79 -20.10 -10.77
C LYS A 65 11.31 -18.80 -11.37
N VAL A 66 10.70 -17.68 -10.97
CA VAL A 66 11.15 -16.34 -11.39
C VAL A 66 11.29 -15.44 -10.16
N PRO A 67 12.32 -15.64 -9.33
CA PRO A 67 12.55 -14.90 -8.09
C PRO A 67 13.05 -13.48 -8.38
N ILE A 68 12.16 -12.58 -8.72
CA ILE A 68 12.45 -11.18 -8.98
C ILE A 68 11.63 -10.28 -8.04
N VAL A 69 12.28 -9.25 -7.48
CA VAL A 69 11.58 -8.18 -6.77
C VAL A 69 11.58 -6.92 -7.64
N ILE A 70 10.40 -6.39 -7.87
CA ILE A 70 10.22 -5.10 -8.54
C ILE A 70 9.77 -4.08 -7.51
N ARG A 71 10.65 -3.13 -7.19
CA ARG A 71 10.34 -2.03 -6.29
C ARG A 71 9.86 -0.83 -7.10
N ALA A 72 8.74 -0.24 -6.67
CA ALA A 72 8.19 0.93 -7.33
C ALA A 72 7.70 1.96 -6.30
N LEU A 73 7.95 3.24 -6.58
CA LEU A 73 7.60 4.33 -5.68
C LEU A 73 6.26 4.93 -6.05
N VAL A 74 5.47 5.22 -5.01
CA VAL A 74 4.20 5.97 -5.08
C VAL A 74 4.22 7.16 -4.13
N GLY A 75 3.16 7.96 -4.17
CA GLY A 75 2.94 9.08 -3.27
C GLY A 75 3.27 10.44 -3.91
N ARG A 76 2.68 11.46 -3.29
CA ARG A 76 2.77 12.84 -3.76
C ARG A 76 4.16 13.44 -3.57
N GLY A 77 4.49 14.38 -4.42
CA GLY A 77 5.72 15.14 -4.38
C GLY A 77 5.45 16.61 -4.73
N LEU A 78 6.46 17.35 -5.09
CA LEU A 78 6.44 18.79 -5.38
C LEU A 78 5.63 19.16 -6.66
N GLY A 79 4.31 18.94 -6.65
CA GLY A 79 3.47 19.26 -7.79
C GLY A 79 3.81 18.46 -9.04
N GLN A 80 4.14 17.19 -8.88
CA GLN A 80 4.53 16.31 -9.98
C GLN A 80 3.38 15.98 -10.93
N GLY A 81 2.14 16.31 -10.56
CA GLY A 81 0.96 16.22 -11.41
C GLY A 81 0.58 14.78 -11.81
N CYS A 82 -0.25 14.67 -12.83
CA CYS A 82 -0.89 13.42 -13.23
C CYS A 82 0.06 12.34 -13.75
N GLN A 83 1.25 12.70 -14.20
CA GLN A 83 2.21 11.74 -14.79
C GLN A 83 3.13 11.07 -13.77
N HIS A 84 3.16 11.57 -12.51
CA HIS A 84 4.10 11.09 -11.49
C HIS A 84 3.42 10.87 -10.13
N SER A 85 2.11 10.69 -10.09
CA SER A 85 1.36 10.65 -8.84
C SER A 85 0.30 9.54 -8.80
N LYS A 86 0.42 8.56 -9.67
CA LYS A 86 -0.49 7.40 -9.67
C LYS A 86 -0.15 6.45 -8.53
N SER A 87 -1.17 5.70 -8.14
CA SER A 87 -1.05 4.46 -7.40
C SER A 87 -1.72 3.36 -8.21
N LEU A 88 -1.06 2.23 -8.36
CA LEU A 88 -1.44 1.20 -9.33
C LEU A 88 -1.45 -0.20 -8.70
N GLN A 89 -1.50 -0.29 -7.37
CA GLN A 89 -1.49 -1.57 -6.66
C GLN A 89 -2.61 -2.50 -7.10
N ALA A 90 -3.82 -1.95 -7.30
CA ALA A 90 -4.96 -2.74 -7.77
C ALA A 90 -4.74 -3.31 -9.18
N THR A 91 -4.11 -2.55 -10.08
CA THR A 91 -3.79 -2.99 -11.43
C THR A 91 -2.86 -4.22 -11.43
N PHE A 92 -1.83 -4.20 -10.60
CA PHE A 92 -0.89 -5.33 -10.51
C PHE A 92 -1.47 -6.50 -9.71
N ALA A 93 -2.26 -6.22 -8.68
CA ALA A 93 -2.93 -7.24 -7.88
C ALA A 93 -3.99 -8.02 -8.67
N HIS A 94 -4.56 -7.40 -9.71
CA HIS A 94 -5.51 -8.06 -10.62
C HIS A 94 -4.89 -9.16 -11.47
N ILE A 95 -3.55 -9.18 -11.63
CA ILE A 95 -2.84 -10.11 -12.50
C ILE A 95 -2.46 -11.37 -11.72
N PRO A 96 -3.06 -12.55 -11.98
CA PRO A 96 -2.68 -13.80 -11.31
C PRO A 96 -1.20 -14.12 -11.54
N GLY A 97 -0.53 -14.60 -10.48
CA GLY A 97 0.90 -14.94 -10.52
C GLY A 97 1.84 -13.82 -10.06
N LEU A 98 1.35 -12.58 -9.92
CA LEU A 98 2.07 -11.51 -9.25
C LEU A 98 1.68 -11.43 -7.76
N LYS A 99 2.66 -11.17 -6.90
CA LYS A 99 2.43 -10.76 -5.51
C LYS A 99 2.66 -9.26 -5.38
N VAL A 100 1.81 -8.58 -4.61
CA VAL A 100 1.91 -7.11 -4.41
C VAL A 100 1.93 -6.81 -2.92
N ILE A 101 3.02 -6.19 -2.47
CA ILE A 101 3.20 -5.77 -1.07
C ILE A 101 3.37 -4.25 -0.96
N MET A 102 2.88 -3.69 0.14
CA MET A 102 2.93 -2.25 0.45
C MET A 102 3.33 -2.06 1.91
N PRO A 103 4.61 -2.18 2.27
CA PRO A 103 5.07 -2.02 3.64
C PRO A 103 4.77 -0.62 4.19
N THR A 104 4.38 -0.54 5.46
CA THR A 104 4.07 0.73 6.14
C THR A 104 5.15 1.10 7.16
N SER A 105 5.46 0.22 8.10
CA SER A 105 6.45 0.49 9.13
C SER A 105 7.89 0.19 8.70
N PRO A 106 8.93 0.76 9.35
CA PRO A 106 10.32 0.38 9.11
C PRO A 106 10.59 -1.11 9.27
N ALA A 107 9.96 -1.76 10.25
CA ALA A 107 10.06 -3.21 10.45
C ALA A 107 9.45 -3.99 9.29
N ASP A 108 8.27 -3.57 8.80
CA ASP A 108 7.63 -4.18 7.63
C ASP A 108 8.45 -3.98 6.37
N ALA A 109 9.02 -2.78 6.16
CA ALA A 109 9.88 -2.50 5.02
C ALA A 109 11.07 -3.46 4.96
N LYS A 110 11.70 -3.75 6.10
CA LYS A 110 12.76 -4.75 6.20
C LYS A 110 12.24 -6.17 6.00
N GLY A 111 11.24 -6.57 6.80
CA GLY A 111 10.77 -7.95 6.88
C GLY A 111 10.10 -8.43 5.59
N LEU A 112 9.20 -7.61 5.01
CA LEU A 112 8.52 -7.95 3.76
C LEU A 112 9.48 -7.92 2.56
N LEU A 113 10.46 -6.99 2.53
CA LEU A 113 11.46 -7.00 1.46
C LEU A 113 12.35 -8.24 1.53
N ILE A 114 12.74 -8.68 2.73
CA ILE A 114 13.48 -9.94 2.91
C ILE A 114 12.63 -11.12 2.43
N ALA A 115 11.34 -11.16 2.80
CA ALA A 115 10.42 -12.20 2.33
C ALA A 115 10.29 -12.18 0.80
N ALA A 116 10.12 -11.01 0.20
CA ALA A 116 10.06 -10.85 -1.26
C ALA A 116 11.32 -11.35 -1.97
N ILE A 117 12.51 -11.04 -1.45
CA ILE A 117 13.80 -11.51 -2.01
C ILE A 117 13.92 -13.04 -1.92
N ARG A 118 13.37 -13.64 -0.87
CA ARG A 118 13.40 -15.09 -0.66
C ARG A 118 12.28 -15.84 -1.38
N ASP A 119 11.26 -15.13 -1.88
CA ASP A 119 10.18 -15.73 -2.64
C ASP A 119 10.68 -16.23 -4.00
N ASP A 120 10.13 -17.33 -4.46
CA ASP A 120 10.48 -17.94 -5.74
C ASP A 120 9.63 -17.40 -6.92
N ASN A 121 8.68 -16.52 -6.63
CA ASN A 121 7.78 -15.90 -7.61
C ASN A 121 7.98 -14.38 -7.65
N PRO A 122 7.51 -13.72 -8.70
CA PRO A 122 7.63 -12.27 -8.82
C PRO A 122 6.87 -11.54 -7.71
N VAL A 123 7.55 -10.59 -7.06
CA VAL A 123 6.95 -9.72 -6.04
C VAL A 123 7.12 -8.26 -6.45
N ILE A 124 6.01 -7.53 -6.50
CA ILE A 124 6.00 -6.08 -6.66
C ILE A 124 5.89 -5.45 -5.27
N CYS A 125 6.93 -4.71 -4.89
CA CYS A 125 6.99 -3.96 -3.64
C CYS A 125 6.73 -2.48 -3.92
N ILE A 126 5.56 -1.99 -3.54
CA ILE A 126 5.16 -0.61 -3.74
C ILE A 126 5.40 0.18 -2.46
N GLU A 127 6.24 1.20 -2.54
CA GLU A 127 6.70 1.97 -1.40
C GLU A 127 6.25 3.43 -1.50
N HIS A 128 5.58 3.92 -0.46
CA HIS A 128 5.18 5.33 -0.42
C HIS A 128 6.34 6.20 0.06
N ARG A 129 6.72 7.20 -0.73
CA ARG A 129 7.91 8.05 -0.48
C ARG A 129 7.89 8.75 0.87
N TRP A 130 6.75 9.11 1.41
CA TRP A 130 6.65 9.77 2.72
C TRP A 130 6.95 8.82 3.87
N LEU A 131 6.83 7.50 3.68
CA LEU A 131 7.20 6.50 4.67
C LEU A 131 8.72 6.40 4.86
N TYR A 132 9.53 6.85 3.91
CA TYR A 132 11.00 6.83 4.06
C TYR A 132 11.52 7.72 5.19
N TRP A 133 10.70 8.63 5.68
CA TRP A 133 11.03 9.50 6.81
C TRP A 133 10.42 9.05 8.14
N GLN A 134 9.73 7.90 8.13
CA GLN A 134 9.23 7.30 9.36
C GLN A 134 10.36 6.56 10.06
N GLU A 135 10.45 6.77 11.37
CA GLU A 135 11.39 6.08 12.25
C GLU A 135 10.64 5.08 13.12
N GLY A 136 11.27 3.99 13.48
CA GLY A 136 10.69 2.96 14.32
C GLY A 136 11.69 1.85 14.63
N GLU A 137 11.32 1.01 15.58
CA GLU A 137 12.11 -0.16 15.93
C GLU A 137 12.14 -1.16 14.78
N VAL A 138 13.33 -1.68 14.51
CA VAL A 138 13.56 -2.68 13.48
C VAL A 138 14.36 -3.84 14.07
N PRO A 139 13.90 -5.09 13.97
CA PRO A 139 14.68 -6.25 14.42
C PRO A 139 16.07 -6.28 13.80
N VAL A 140 17.09 -6.60 14.60
CA VAL A 140 18.48 -6.69 14.13
C VAL A 140 18.62 -7.83 13.13
N ASP A 141 18.05 -8.99 13.46
CA ASP A 141 18.11 -10.17 12.63
C ASP A 141 17.31 -10.03 11.34
N PRO A 142 17.74 -10.69 10.24
CA PRO A 142 17.06 -10.66 8.96
C PRO A 142 15.86 -11.63 8.93
N ILE A 143 14.86 -11.37 9.79
CA ILE A 143 13.65 -12.16 9.90
C ILE A 143 12.68 -11.72 8.80
N PRO A 144 12.20 -12.64 7.95
CA PRO A 144 11.16 -12.33 6.98
C PRO A 144 9.80 -12.16 7.67
N GLU A 145 9.03 -11.19 7.23
CA GLU A 145 7.62 -11.06 7.57
C GLU A 145 6.77 -11.86 6.55
N PRO A 146 5.73 -12.57 6.97
CA PRO A 146 4.92 -13.34 6.04
C PRO A 146 4.16 -12.44 5.07
N ILE A 147 4.32 -12.72 3.77
CA ILE A 147 3.51 -12.10 2.72
C ILE A 147 2.09 -12.67 2.79
N GLY A 148 1.10 -11.78 2.79
CA GLY A 148 -0.31 -12.17 2.87
C GLY A 148 -0.96 -11.90 4.22
N GLU A 149 -0.19 -11.68 5.27
CA GLU A 149 -0.72 -11.49 6.61
C GLU A 149 -0.89 -10.00 6.95
N PRO A 150 -2.12 -9.53 7.21
CA PRO A 150 -2.36 -8.19 7.72
C PRO A 150 -1.85 -8.07 9.17
N ARG A 151 -1.68 -6.83 9.65
CA ARG A 151 -1.22 -6.54 11.01
C ARG A 151 -2.22 -5.70 11.76
N LEU A 152 -2.58 -6.12 12.99
CA LEU A 152 -3.31 -5.28 13.94
C LEU A 152 -2.37 -4.17 14.45
N VAL A 153 -2.74 -2.92 14.21
CA VAL A 153 -1.99 -1.71 14.60
C VAL A 153 -2.55 -1.11 15.89
N LEU A 154 -3.86 -1.00 15.98
CA LEU A 154 -4.58 -0.52 17.17
C LEU A 154 -5.76 -1.44 17.46
N GLN A 155 -5.99 -1.71 18.73
CA GLN A 155 -7.18 -2.43 19.20
C GLN A 155 -8.32 -1.45 19.45
N GLY A 156 -9.54 -1.85 19.06
CA GLY A 156 -10.74 -1.06 19.26
C GLY A 156 -12.01 -1.86 19.08
N ASN A 157 -13.16 -1.25 19.41
CA ASN A 157 -14.46 -1.95 19.39
C ASN A 157 -15.56 -1.18 18.66
N ASP A 158 -15.33 0.09 18.30
CA ASP A 158 -16.38 0.94 17.75
C ASP A 158 -16.47 0.88 16.23
N LEU A 159 -15.31 0.76 15.57
CA LEU A 159 -15.17 0.74 14.12
C LEU A 159 -13.85 0.13 13.71
N THR A 160 -13.83 -0.63 12.62
CA THR A 160 -12.60 -1.15 11.99
C THR A 160 -12.17 -0.24 10.85
N ILE A 161 -10.89 0.09 10.80
CA ILE A 161 -10.26 0.69 9.61
C ILE A 161 -9.26 -0.31 9.05
N VAL A 162 -9.43 -0.68 7.79
CA VAL A 162 -8.44 -1.42 7.02
C VAL A 162 -7.71 -0.40 6.14
N ALA A 163 -6.41 -0.25 6.35
CA ALA A 163 -5.64 0.77 5.63
C ALA A 163 -4.44 0.18 4.91
N THR A 164 -4.00 0.85 3.84
CA THR A 164 -2.79 0.51 3.08
C THR A 164 -1.75 1.61 3.19
N SER A 165 -0.47 1.22 3.30
CA SER A 165 0.66 2.14 3.14
C SER A 165 0.49 3.45 3.95
N TRP A 166 0.66 4.63 3.33
CA TRP A 166 0.54 5.94 3.99
C TRP A 166 -0.82 6.14 4.69
N MET A 167 -1.89 5.56 4.17
CA MET A 167 -3.21 5.69 4.82
C MET A 167 -3.26 5.09 6.22
N ASN A 168 -2.37 4.15 6.59
CA ASN A 168 -2.22 3.69 7.97
C ASN A 168 -1.74 4.81 8.91
N VAL A 169 -0.82 5.65 8.43
CA VAL A 169 -0.30 6.78 9.23
C VAL A 169 -1.41 7.81 9.47
N GLU A 170 -2.18 8.13 8.43
CA GLU A 170 -3.32 9.04 8.53
C GLU A 170 -4.46 8.46 9.38
N ALA A 171 -4.74 7.17 9.24
CA ALA A 171 -5.78 6.49 10.03
C ALA A 171 -5.39 6.39 11.52
N LYS A 172 -4.12 6.15 11.82
CA LYS A 172 -3.62 6.15 13.20
C LYS A 172 -3.78 7.51 13.84
N LEU A 173 -3.40 8.59 13.14
CA LEU A 173 -3.58 9.95 13.62
C LEU A 173 -5.07 10.28 13.86
N ALA A 174 -5.94 9.91 12.92
CA ALA A 174 -7.38 10.09 13.06
C ALA A 174 -7.93 9.33 14.27
N ALA A 175 -7.50 8.08 14.48
CA ALA A 175 -7.89 7.26 15.62
C ALA A 175 -7.45 7.88 16.96
N GLU A 176 -6.22 8.35 17.06
CA GLU A 176 -5.69 9.03 18.26
C GLU A 176 -6.48 10.32 18.60
N ILE A 177 -6.83 11.12 17.59
CA ILE A 177 -7.65 12.32 17.77
C ILE A 177 -9.04 11.97 18.28
N LEU A 178 -9.72 11.02 17.63
CA LEU A 178 -11.07 10.63 18.00
C LEU A 178 -11.13 9.92 19.36
N HIS A 179 -10.13 9.14 19.71
CA HIS A 179 -10.02 8.56 21.05
C HIS A 179 -9.91 9.66 22.12
N ARG A 180 -9.00 10.62 21.92
CA ARG A 180 -8.77 11.69 22.89
C ARG A 180 -9.96 12.66 23.03
N LYS A 181 -10.62 12.99 21.91
CA LYS A 181 -11.64 14.04 21.88
C LYS A 181 -13.07 13.53 22.02
N GLN A 182 -13.34 12.29 21.61
CA GLN A 182 -14.69 11.73 21.58
C GLN A 182 -14.79 10.32 22.20
N ASN A 183 -13.68 9.80 22.75
CA ASN A 183 -13.60 8.45 23.34
C ASN A 183 -14.01 7.31 22.37
N ILE A 184 -13.72 7.46 21.09
CA ILE A 184 -13.95 6.45 20.06
C ILE A 184 -12.73 5.53 19.95
N ASN A 185 -12.94 4.22 20.04
CA ASN A 185 -11.90 3.20 20.02
C ASN A 185 -11.91 2.49 18.67
N ILE A 186 -11.02 2.90 17.79
CA ILE A 186 -10.88 2.38 16.44
C ILE A 186 -9.94 1.19 16.43
N GLU A 187 -10.36 0.09 15.81
CA GLU A 187 -9.49 -1.01 15.46
C GLU A 187 -8.86 -0.72 14.11
N LEU A 188 -7.53 -0.58 14.09
CA LEU A 188 -6.77 -0.28 12.87
C LEU A 188 -5.98 -1.50 12.43
N ILE A 189 -6.21 -1.92 11.20
CA ILE A 189 -5.51 -3.04 10.55
C ILE A 189 -4.74 -2.52 9.34
N ASP A 190 -3.43 -2.78 9.34
CA ASP A 190 -2.57 -2.57 8.19
C ASP A 190 -2.65 -3.78 7.26
N ALA A 191 -3.14 -3.59 6.06
CA ALA A 191 -3.23 -4.66 5.08
C ALA A 191 -1.86 -5.16 4.62
N ARG A 192 -0.84 -4.32 4.51
CA ARG A 192 0.57 -4.58 4.14
C ARG A 192 0.77 -5.36 2.83
N THR A 193 -0.13 -6.25 2.48
CA THR A 193 -0.13 -7.06 1.27
C THR A 193 -1.46 -6.88 0.56
N ILE A 194 -1.40 -6.58 -0.72
CA ILE A 194 -2.58 -6.42 -1.55
C ILE A 194 -3.00 -7.77 -2.14
N THR A 195 -2.02 -8.57 -2.58
CA THR A 195 -2.23 -9.95 -3.04
C THR A 195 -0.95 -10.79 -2.86
N PRO A 196 -1.05 -12.05 -2.41
CA PRO A 196 -2.24 -12.68 -1.81
C PRO A 196 -2.60 -12.02 -0.47
N SER A 197 -3.84 -12.22 0.01
CA SER A 197 -4.27 -11.68 1.31
C SER A 197 -5.00 -12.75 2.12
N ASN A 198 -4.59 -12.93 3.37
CA ASN A 198 -5.34 -13.67 4.38
C ASN A 198 -6.27 -12.68 5.10
N ASP A 199 -7.55 -12.71 4.74
CA ASP A 199 -8.50 -11.71 5.23
C ASP A 199 -9.10 -12.08 6.62
N ALA A 200 -8.67 -13.18 7.26
CA ALA A 200 -9.28 -13.69 8.49
C ALA A 200 -9.29 -12.64 9.62
N LEU A 201 -8.15 -11.98 9.87
CA LEU A 201 -8.05 -10.91 10.88
C LEU A 201 -8.99 -9.73 10.59
N ILE A 202 -9.14 -9.38 9.32
CA ILE A 202 -10.01 -8.28 8.87
C ILE A 202 -11.47 -8.66 9.12
N ILE A 203 -11.86 -9.88 8.73
CA ILE A 203 -13.22 -10.38 8.90
C ILE A 203 -13.58 -10.44 10.40
N GLU A 204 -12.73 -11.05 11.24
CA GLU A 204 -12.93 -11.11 12.70
C GLU A 204 -13.11 -9.73 13.33
N SER A 205 -12.30 -8.77 12.92
CA SER A 205 -12.40 -7.39 13.40
C SER A 205 -13.72 -6.74 13.01
N VAL A 206 -14.15 -6.89 11.75
CA VAL A 206 -15.40 -6.30 11.27
C VAL A 206 -16.61 -6.99 11.88
N GLU A 207 -16.59 -8.31 12.11
CA GLU A 207 -17.64 -9.02 12.83
C GLU A 207 -17.80 -8.49 14.25
N LYS A 208 -16.70 -8.19 14.93
CA LYS A 208 -16.69 -7.62 16.28
C LYS A 208 -17.27 -6.19 16.31
N THR A 209 -16.83 -5.32 15.42
CA THR A 209 -17.21 -3.88 15.44
C THR A 209 -18.51 -3.59 14.71
N GLY A 210 -18.84 -4.34 13.69
CA GLY A 210 -19.99 -4.16 12.81
C GLY A 210 -19.91 -2.95 11.88
N ARG A 211 -18.75 -2.29 11.79
CA ARG A 211 -18.55 -1.09 10.95
C ARG A 211 -17.15 -1.11 10.37
N CYS A 212 -17.03 -0.73 9.11
CA CYS A 212 -15.73 -0.75 8.44
C CYS A 212 -15.53 0.43 7.50
N ILE A 213 -14.31 0.97 7.52
CA ILE A 213 -13.76 1.85 6.49
C ILE A 213 -12.57 1.13 5.86
N VAL A 214 -12.51 1.08 4.53
CA VAL A 214 -11.31 0.71 3.78
C VAL A 214 -10.65 1.98 3.24
N ALA A 215 -9.49 2.33 3.78
CA ALA A 215 -8.73 3.53 3.43
C ALA A 215 -7.52 3.14 2.58
N ASP A 216 -7.55 3.47 1.30
CA ASP A 216 -6.52 3.08 0.34
C ASP A 216 -5.84 4.30 -0.29
N ASN A 217 -4.58 4.14 -0.59
CA ASN A 217 -3.77 5.14 -1.28
C ASN A 217 -3.90 4.96 -2.80
N ASP A 218 -5.14 4.87 -3.30
CA ASP A 218 -5.50 4.68 -4.71
C ASP A 218 -6.88 5.28 -4.99
N TRP A 219 -7.32 5.27 -6.26
CA TRP A 219 -8.68 5.62 -6.62
C TRP A 219 -9.69 4.63 -6.02
N VAL A 220 -10.81 5.18 -5.54
CA VAL A 220 -11.91 4.34 -5.03
C VAL A 220 -12.56 3.49 -6.12
N TYR A 221 -12.62 4.02 -7.35
CA TYR A 221 -13.20 3.32 -8.49
C TYR A 221 -12.27 2.22 -9.00
N CYS A 222 -12.72 0.98 -8.96
CA CYS A 222 -11.94 -0.21 -9.34
C CYS A 222 -10.60 -0.38 -8.60
N GLY A 223 -10.41 0.30 -7.46
CA GLY A 223 -9.23 0.18 -6.61
C GLY A 223 -9.33 -1.01 -5.65
N TYR A 224 -8.26 -1.25 -4.90
CA TYR A 224 -8.20 -2.30 -3.87
C TYR A 224 -9.35 -2.19 -2.85
N SER A 225 -9.72 -0.96 -2.47
CA SER A 225 -10.83 -0.73 -1.54
C SER A 225 -12.17 -1.28 -2.04
N ALA A 226 -12.38 -1.40 -3.35
CA ALA A 226 -13.59 -1.98 -3.92
C ALA A 226 -13.64 -3.50 -3.72
N GLU A 227 -12.53 -4.19 -3.96
CA GLU A 227 -12.41 -5.64 -3.73
C GLU A 227 -12.54 -5.97 -2.25
N MET A 228 -11.82 -5.24 -1.38
CA MET A 228 -11.88 -5.49 0.06
C MET A 228 -13.28 -5.20 0.63
N ALA A 229 -13.94 -4.13 0.21
CA ALA A 229 -15.30 -3.85 0.62
C ALA A 229 -16.30 -4.94 0.15
N SER A 230 -16.11 -5.51 -1.04
CA SER A 230 -16.91 -6.63 -1.53
C SER A 230 -16.74 -7.87 -0.66
N LYS A 231 -15.49 -8.26 -0.37
CA LYS A 231 -15.16 -9.42 0.50
C LYS A 231 -15.75 -9.25 1.91
N ILE A 232 -15.56 -8.08 2.52
CA ILE A 232 -16.10 -7.77 3.85
C ILE A 232 -17.63 -7.81 3.83
N SER A 233 -18.26 -7.20 2.83
CA SER A 233 -19.72 -7.17 2.74
C SER A 233 -20.30 -8.57 2.56
N TYR A 234 -19.62 -9.47 1.84
CA TYR A 234 -20.04 -10.84 1.71
C TYR A 234 -19.85 -11.63 3.00
N ALA A 235 -18.65 -11.59 3.60
CA ALA A 235 -18.32 -12.40 4.76
C ALA A 235 -19.04 -11.93 6.03
N CYS A 236 -19.17 -10.62 6.24
CA CYS A 236 -19.72 -10.02 7.45
C CYS A 236 -21.15 -9.52 7.27
N PHE A 237 -21.90 -9.98 6.25
CA PHE A 237 -23.21 -9.46 5.90
C PHE A 237 -24.18 -9.34 7.08
N SER A 238 -24.22 -10.36 7.94
CA SER A 238 -25.10 -10.39 9.11
C SER A 238 -24.61 -9.55 10.31
N SER A 239 -23.33 -9.19 10.33
CA SER A 239 -22.70 -8.43 11.42
C SER A 239 -22.61 -6.94 11.11
N LEU A 240 -22.67 -6.55 9.83
CA LEU A 240 -22.58 -5.15 9.42
C LEU A 240 -23.80 -4.36 9.82
N LYS A 241 -23.58 -3.25 10.52
CA LYS A 241 -24.60 -2.26 10.94
C LYS A 241 -24.85 -1.19 9.89
N MET A 242 -23.98 -1.07 8.90
CA MET A 242 -24.04 -0.11 7.80
C MET A 242 -23.16 -0.58 6.63
N PRO A 243 -23.30 -0.02 5.44
CA PRO A 243 -22.40 -0.31 4.32
C PRO A 243 -20.94 -0.05 4.66
N VAL A 244 -20.03 -0.83 4.06
CA VAL A 244 -18.58 -0.58 4.16
C VAL A 244 -18.26 0.73 3.43
N GLU A 245 -17.66 1.67 4.15
CA GLU A 245 -17.20 2.94 3.60
C GLU A 245 -15.81 2.80 2.96
N ARG A 246 -15.56 3.58 1.92
CA ARG A 246 -14.29 3.59 1.21
C ARG A 246 -13.72 5.00 1.13
N ILE A 247 -12.43 5.13 1.42
CA ILE A 247 -11.67 6.38 1.33
C ILE A 247 -10.47 6.15 0.40
N GLY A 248 -10.31 7.01 -0.57
CA GLY A 248 -9.21 7.00 -1.54
C GLY A 248 -9.18 8.29 -2.34
N PHE A 249 -8.40 8.31 -3.41
CA PHE A 249 -8.24 9.48 -4.26
C PHE A 249 -9.56 9.92 -4.90
N LEU A 250 -9.70 11.20 -5.15
CA LEU A 250 -10.77 11.73 -5.99
C LEU A 250 -10.69 11.14 -7.40
N HIS A 251 -11.84 10.88 -8.03
CA HIS A 251 -11.91 10.27 -9.36
C HIS A 251 -11.53 11.27 -10.48
N CYS A 252 -10.31 11.74 -10.43
CA CYS A 252 -9.69 12.62 -11.43
C CYS A 252 -8.17 12.36 -11.49
N PRO A 253 -7.45 12.84 -12.51
CA PRO A 253 -5.99 12.88 -12.50
C PRO A 253 -5.48 13.79 -11.38
N CYS A 254 -4.32 13.45 -10.80
CA CYS A 254 -3.71 14.25 -9.74
C CYS A 254 -3.35 15.66 -10.26
N PRO A 255 -3.86 16.73 -9.65
CA PRO A 255 -3.54 18.10 -10.04
C PRO A 255 -2.09 18.48 -9.70
N THR A 256 -1.53 19.44 -10.44
CA THR A 256 -0.20 20.01 -10.14
C THR A 256 -0.27 21.13 -9.10
N ALA A 257 -1.36 21.92 -9.12
CA ALA A 257 -1.53 23.03 -8.20
C ALA A 257 -1.76 22.52 -6.78
N ARG A 258 -0.96 22.98 -5.81
CA ARG A 258 -0.93 22.46 -4.44
C ARG A 258 -2.29 22.43 -3.74
N HIS A 259 -3.05 23.50 -3.85
CA HIS A 259 -4.37 23.57 -3.21
C HIS A 259 -5.35 22.53 -3.76
N LEU A 260 -5.28 22.21 -5.06
CA LEU A 260 -6.07 21.14 -5.66
C LEU A 260 -5.47 19.75 -5.35
N GLU A 261 -4.15 19.63 -5.29
CA GLU A 261 -3.48 18.40 -4.87
C GLU A 261 -3.85 18.01 -3.43
N ASN A 262 -3.99 18.99 -2.53
CA ASN A 262 -4.41 18.74 -1.14
C ASN A 262 -5.83 18.19 -1.05
N GLU A 263 -6.72 18.56 -1.95
CA GLU A 263 -8.08 17.99 -2.02
C GLU A 263 -8.09 16.59 -2.66
N PHE A 264 -7.13 16.31 -3.54
CA PHE A 264 -7.05 15.03 -4.24
C PHE A 264 -6.67 13.87 -3.31
N TYR A 265 -5.72 14.08 -2.40
CA TYR A 265 -5.23 13.05 -1.47
C TYR A 265 -6.04 13.07 -0.17
N PRO A 266 -6.68 11.93 0.20
CA PRO A 266 -7.30 11.83 1.53
C PRO A 266 -6.24 11.88 2.64
N ASN A 267 -6.67 12.35 3.80
CA ASN A 267 -5.83 12.52 4.98
C ASN A 267 -6.60 12.23 6.28
N ALA A 268 -5.98 12.44 7.43
CA ALA A 268 -6.59 12.20 8.73
C ALA A 268 -7.88 13.01 8.94
N VAL A 269 -7.96 14.24 8.43
CA VAL A 269 -9.20 15.05 8.50
C VAL A 269 -10.33 14.36 7.74
N THR A 270 -10.05 13.87 6.52
CA THR A 270 -11.02 13.11 5.71
C THR A 270 -11.56 11.90 6.48
N ILE A 271 -10.67 11.17 7.17
CA ILE A 271 -11.03 9.99 7.96
C ILE A 271 -11.88 10.39 9.17
N VAL A 272 -11.46 11.41 9.94
CA VAL A 272 -12.23 11.92 11.09
C VAL A 272 -13.65 12.30 10.68
N ARG A 273 -13.80 13.13 9.64
CA ARG A 273 -15.12 13.59 9.15
C ARG A 273 -15.99 12.43 8.66
N ARG A 274 -15.38 11.41 8.05
CA ARG A 274 -16.12 10.22 7.63
C ARG A 274 -16.63 9.43 8.82
N ILE A 275 -15.82 9.25 9.87
CA ILE A 275 -16.20 8.52 11.09
C ILE A 275 -17.30 9.26 11.85
N GLU A 276 -17.17 10.57 12.00
CA GLU A 276 -18.18 11.40 12.63
C GLU A 276 -19.56 11.23 11.96
N LYS A 277 -19.58 11.27 10.63
CA LYS A 277 -20.80 11.03 9.85
C LYS A 277 -21.34 9.62 10.03
N MET A 278 -20.47 8.59 10.07
CA MET A 278 -20.88 7.19 10.23
C MET A 278 -21.46 6.89 11.61
N LEU A 279 -20.98 7.57 12.64
CA LEU A 279 -21.35 7.33 14.03
C LEU A 279 -22.32 8.38 14.59
N ASP A 280 -22.77 9.31 13.74
CA ASP A 280 -23.63 10.45 14.13
C ASP A 280 -23.04 11.25 15.29
N LEU A 281 -21.74 11.57 15.19
CA LEU A 281 -21.02 12.31 16.22
C LEU A 281 -21.00 13.81 15.91
N PRO A 282 -20.87 14.65 16.94
CA PRO A 282 -20.61 16.06 16.74
C PRO A 282 -19.28 16.30 16.07
N GLU A 283 -19.16 17.40 15.33
CA GLU A 283 -17.94 17.75 14.64
C GLU A 283 -16.79 18.07 15.61
N THR A 284 -15.68 17.34 15.50
CA THR A 284 -14.48 17.54 16.34
C THR A 284 -13.77 18.82 15.94
N ASN A 285 -13.43 19.66 16.91
CA ASN A 285 -12.53 20.78 16.65
C ASN A 285 -11.12 20.26 16.35
N LEU A 286 -10.62 20.51 15.15
CA LEU A 286 -9.33 20.08 14.64
C LEU A 286 -8.31 21.22 14.52
N ALA A 287 -8.64 22.44 14.98
CA ALA A 287 -7.79 23.61 14.78
C ALA A 287 -6.40 23.50 15.46
N ASP A 288 -6.35 22.78 16.59
CA ASP A 288 -5.13 22.62 17.38
C ASP A 288 -4.34 21.33 17.06
N GLU A 289 -4.80 20.58 16.04
CA GLU A 289 -4.17 19.31 15.68
C GLU A 289 -3.02 19.48 14.69
N ASP A 290 -1.95 18.70 14.88
CA ASP A 290 -0.78 18.71 13.99
C ASP A 290 -0.92 17.64 12.90
N PHE A 291 -1.43 18.04 11.74
CA PHE A 291 -1.58 17.14 10.59
C PHE A 291 -0.30 17.04 9.76
N TYR A 292 -0.14 15.91 9.11
CA TYR A 292 0.89 15.75 8.10
C TYR A 292 0.62 16.70 6.93
N SER A 293 1.58 17.56 6.65
CA SER A 293 1.52 18.46 5.51
C SER A 293 2.78 18.34 4.67
N HIS A 294 2.66 18.65 3.40
CA HIS A 294 3.79 18.65 2.49
C HIS A 294 4.90 19.61 2.97
N GLU A 295 4.53 20.78 3.47
CA GLU A 295 5.46 21.82 3.94
C GLU A 295 6.29 21.36 5.14
N ARG A 296 5.72 20.55 6.01
CA ARG A 296 6.36 20.10 7.25
C ARG A 296 7.13 18.80 7.08
N ARG A 297 6.70 17.91 6.19
CA ARG A 297 7.21 16.54 6.10
C ARG A 297 8.09 16.26 4.89
N PHE A 298 7.93 17.02 3.83
CA PHE A 298 8.77 16.83 2.64
C PHE A 298 10.15 17.43 2.87
N LYS A 299 11.19 16.59 2.95
CA LYS A 299 12.57 16.98 3.25
C LYS A 299 13.54 16.75 2.11
N GLY A 300 13.07 16.62 0.92
CA GLY A 300 13.94 16.32 -0.20
C GLY A 300 13.39 16.78 -1.53
N PRO A 301 14.25 16.80 -2.55
CA PRO A 301 13.82 17.16 -3.90
C PRO A 301 12.95 16.07 -4.56
N PHE A 302 13.00 14.84 -4.03
CA PHE A 302 12.32 13.71 -4.66
C PHE A 302 11.73 12.72 -3.63
#